data_6e6f283b573481e66acf7ec18d574aa8
#
_entry.id   6e6f283b573481e66acf7ec18d574aa8
#
_cell.length_a   1.000
_cell.length_b   1.000
_cell.length_c   1.000
_cell.angle_alpha   90.00
_cell.angle_beta   90.00
_cell.angle_gamma   90.00
#
_symmetry.space_group_name_H-M   'P 1'
#
loop_
_entity.id
_entity.type
_entity.pdbx_description
1 polymer ?
#
loop_
_entity_poly.entity_id
_entity_poly.type
_entity_poly.pdbx_seq_one_letter_code
_entity_poly.pdbx_strand_id
1 'polypeptide(L)'
;TAGFGALLASIWIGLRTNTEVKIETKLVPMLTLGLVVSFILGFISEMYLMAFAFTIVGFTTTVVGIGTQTVIQLKVDEIYRARVLTWWSSVSFGSLTIGGILLGLAGEFIPLNVGMMIMPILGYLIFKLVVYSHFKNNFM
;
A
#
# COMPACT_ATOMS: atom_id res chain seq x y z
N THR A 1 6.95 -8.16 -13.13
CA THR A 1 5.85 -7.24 -13.44
C THR A 1 5.63 -6.20 -12.32
N ALA A 2 5.36 -6.60 -11.05
CA ALA A 2 5.22 -5.65 -9.93
C ALA A 2 6.50 -4.81 -9.71
N GLY A 3 7.68 -5.40 -9.84
CA GLY A 3 8.96 -4.69 -9.77
C GLY A 3 9.12 -3.61 -10.85
N PHE A 4 8.61 -3.84 -12.05
CA PHE A 4 8.61 -2.83 -13.10
C PHE A 4 7.72 -1.63 -12.74
N GLY A 5 6.55 -1.88 -12.16
CA GLY A 5 5.69 -0.83 -11.61
C GLY A 5 6.38 -0.02 -10.51
N ALA A 6 7.12 -0.70 -9.61
CA ALA A 6 7.88 -0.06 -8.56
C ALA A 6 9.02 0.84 -9.11
N LEU A 7 9.72 0.42 -10.15
CA LEU A 7 10.74 1.23 -10.83
C LEU A 7 10.13 2.50 -11.44
N LEU A 8 9.03 2.36 -12.15
CA LEU A 8 8.32 3.51 -12.73
C LEU A 8 7.86 4.50 -11.65
N ALA A 9 7.34 4.00 -10.52
CA ALA A 9 6.94 4.82 -9.40
C ALA A 9 8.11 5.61 -8.80
N SER A 10 9.25 4.95 -8.61
CA SER A 10 10.45 5.57 -8.05
C SER A 10 11.00 6.69 -8.95
N ILE A 11 11.04 6.45 -10.25
CA ILE A 11 11.45 7.45 -11.24
C ILE A 11 10.45 8.62 -11.24
N TRP A 12 9.15 8.34 -11.24
CA TRP A 12 8.10 9.35 -11.26
C TRP A 12 8.15 10.25 -10.02
N ILE A 13 8.37 9.67 -8.84
CA ILE A 13 8.52 10.43 -7.60
C ILE A 13 9.81 11.25 -7.65
N GLY A 14 10.93 10.66 -8.07
CA GLY A 14 12.23 11.34 -8.17
C GLY A 14 12.21 12.56 -9.09
N LEU A 15 11.45 12.49 -10.19
CA LEU A 15 11.29 13.62 -11.12
C LEU A 15 10.35 14.74 -10.59
N ARG A 16 9.51 14.43 -9.58
CA ARG A 16 8.51 15.37 -9.04
C ARG A 16 8.88 15.96 -7.68
N THR A 17 10.13 15.94 -7.27
CA THR A 17 10.61 16.41 -5.96
C THR A 17 10.30 17.89 -5.63
N ASN A 18 9.78 18.69 -6.55
CA ASN A 18 9.48 20.11 -6.34
C ASN A 18 8.06 20.44 -5.81
N THR A 19 7.26 19.45 -5.38
CA THR A 19 5.89 19.70 -4.90
C THR A 19 5.61 19.00 -3.57
N GLU A 20 6.23 19.50 -2.50
CA GLU A 20 6.12 18.96 -1.13
C GLU A 20 4.67 18.93 -0.59
N VAL A 21 3.82 19.86 -1.00
CA VAL A 21 2.47 20.06 -0.42
C VAL A 21 1.40 19.08 -0.95
N LYS A 22 1.67 18.33 -2.03
CA LYS A 22 0.64 17.51 -2.70
C LYS A 22 0.75 16.00 -2.51
N ILE A 23 1.74 15.51 -1.78
CA ILE A 23 1.92 14.06 -1.59
C ILE A 23 0.82 13.49 -0.71
N GLU A 24 0.48 14.15 0.40
CA GLU A 24 -0.54 13.69 1.35
C GLU A 24 -1.91 13.50 0.71
N THR A 25 -2.34 14.47 -0.10
CA THR A 25 -3.65 14.40 -0.78
C THR A 25 -3.73 13.30 -1.82
N LYS A 26 -2.58 12.79 -2.31
CA LYS A 26 -2.52 11.71 -3.30
C LYS A 26 -2.35 10.32 -2.71
N LEU A 27 -1.96 10.20 -1.43
CA LEU A 27 -1.75 8.90 -0.80
C LEU A 27 -3.06 8.09 -0.70
N VAL A 28 -4.14 8.73 -0.27
CA VAL A 28 -5.46 8.06 -0.11
C VAL A 28 -6.00 7.56 -1.45
N PRO A 29 -6.09 8.38 -2.52
CA PRO A 29 -6.56 7.90 -3.82
C PRO A 29 -5.64 6.84 -4.43
N MET A 30 -4.33 6.90 -4.22
CA MET A 30 -3.41 5.86 -4.70
C MET A 30 -3.59 4.55 -3.94
N LEU A 31 -3.81 4.60 -2.64
CA LEU A 31 -4.10 3.42 -1.82
C LEU A 31 -5.42 2.78 -2.25
N THR A 32 -6.48 3.57 -2.44
CA THR A 32 -7.78 3.06 -2.90
C THR A 32 -7.68 2.46 -4.29
N LEU A 33 -6.93 3.07 -5.20
CA LEU A 33 -6.69 2.55 -6.55
C LEU A 33 -5.97 1.20 -6.49
N GLY A 34 -4.93 1.08 -5.67
CA GLY A 34 -4.20 -0.18 -5.47
C GLY A 34 -5.10 -1.29 -4.94
N LEU A 35 -5.97 -0.99 -3.97
CA LEU A 35 -6.93 -1.95 -3.41
C LEU A 35 -7.98 -2.39 -4.44
N VAL A 36 -8.52 -1.45 -5.22
CA VAL A 36 -9.49 -1.75 -6.29
C VAL A 36 -8.87 -2.64 -7.36
N VAL A 37 -7.66 -2.30 -7.83
CA VAL A 37 -6.96 -3.11 -8.84
C VAL A 37 -6.61 -4.49 -8.28
N SER A 38 -6.21 -4.59 -7.01
CA SER A 38 -5.95 -5.88 -6.35
C SER A 38 -7.22 -6.74 -6.26
N PHE A 39 -8.38 -6.13 -6.02
CA PHE A 39 -9.66 -6.83 -6.03
C PHE A 39 -10.03 -7.34 -7.42
N ILE A 40 -9.83 -6.51 -8.45
CA ILE A 40 -10.10 -6.87 -9.86
C ILE A 40 -9.19 -8.01 -10.32
N LEU A 41 -7.95 -8.09 -9.81
CA LEU A 41 -7.02 -9.19 -10.09
C LEU A 41 -7.61 -10.58 -9.82
N GLY A 42 -8.47 -10.71 -8.81
CA GLY A 42 -9.13 -11.97 -8.49
C GLY A 42 -10.08 -12.48 -9.58
N PHE A 43 -10.53 -11.61 -10.51
CA PHE A 43 -11.43 -11.96 -11.61
C PHE A 43 -10.70 -12.17 -12.95
N ILE A 44 -9.40 -11.81 -13.02
CA ILE A 44 -8.63 -11.87 -14.26
C ILE A 44 -7.99 -13.25 -14.40
N SER A 45 -8.31 -13.96 -15.49
CA SER A 45 -7.69 -15.22 -15.86
C SER A 45 -6.63 -15.08 -16.95
N GLU A 46 -6.62 -13.96 -17.66
CA GLU A 46 -5.72 -13.68 -18.76
C GLU A 46 -4.32 -13.25 -18.26
N MET A 47 -3.28 -13.95 -18.66
CA MET A 47 -1.90 -13.74 -18.21
C MET A 47 -1.39 -12.32 -18.47
N TYR A 48 -1.69 -11.74 -19.62
CA TYR A 48 -1.25 -10.39 -19.98
C TYR A 48 -1.94 -9.30 -19.16
N LEU A 49 -3.25 -9.44 -18.95
CA LEU A 49 -4.03 -8.52 -18.09
C LEU A 49 -3.58 -8.61 -16.64
N MET A 50 -3.29 -9.82 -16.16
CA MET A 50 -2.75 -10.05 -14.82
C MET A 50 -1.39 -9.37 -14.64
N ALA A 51 -0.48 -9.50 -15.61
CA ALA A 51 0.82 -8.84 -15.58
C ALA A 51 0.70 -7.31 -15.56
N PHE A 52 -0.22 -6.75 -16.34
CA PHE A 52 -0.50 -5.31 -16.36
C PHE A 52 -1.07 -4.82 -15.02
N ALA A 53 -2.04 -5.54 -14.45
CA ALA A 53 -2.63 -5.20 -13.16
C ALA A 53 -1.60 -5.30 -12.01
N PHE A 54 -0.73 -6.30 -11.99
CA PHE A 54 0.39 -6.37 -11.05
C PHE A 54 1.38 -5.20 -11.19
N THR A 55 1.57 -4.69 -12.39
CA THR A 55 2.40 -3.50 -12.60
C THR A 55 1.76 -2.27 -11.95
N ILE A 56 0.45 -2.10 -12.06
CA ILE A 56 -0.29 -1.01 -11.41
C ILE A 56 -0.25 -1.15 -9.89
N VAL A 57 -0.45 -2.35 -9.36
CA VAL A 57 -0.37 -2.61 -7.91
C VAL A 57 1.04 -2.30 -7.40
N GLY A 58 2.09 -2.74 -8.08
CA GLY A 58 3.48 -2.43 -7.74
C GLY A 58 3.76 -0.93 -7.78
N PHE A 59 3.21 -0.21 -8.75
CA PHE A 59 3.33 1.25 -8.83
C PHE A 59 2.65 1.93 -7.65
N THR A 60 1.38 1.63 -7.38
CA THR A 60 0.60 2.26 -6.31
C THR A 60 1.15 1.98 -4.92
N THR A 61 1.55 0.74 -4.63
CA THR A 61 2.16 0.37 -3.34
C THR A 61 3.48 1.09 -3.12
N THR A 62 4.30 1.26 -4.14
CA THR A 62 5.57 1.99 -4.04
C THR A 62 5.33 3.48 -3.81
N VAL A 63 4.38 4.09 -4.53
CA VAL A 63 4.01 5.50 -4.31
C VAL A 63 3.51 5.73 -2.89
N VAL A 64 2.65 4.85 -2.38
CA VAL A 64 2.14 4.94 -1.00
C VAL A 64 3.27 4.73 0.01
N GLY A 65 4.13 3.74 -0.18
CA GLY A 65 5.25 3.44 0.72
C GLY A 65 6.24 4.60 0.82
N ILE A 66 6.77 5.08 -0.32
CA ILE A 66 7.72 6.20 -0.36
C ILE A 66 7.03 7.49 0.10
N GLY A 67 5.80 7.74 -0.36
CA GLY A 67 5.04 8.93 0.03
C GLY A 67 4.82 9.00 1.54
N THR A 68 4.46 7.91 2.18
CA THR A 68 4.29 7.86 3.64
C THR A 68 5.60 8.10 4.38
N GLN A 69 6.71 7.49 3.93
CA GLN A 69 8.04 7.76 4.50
C GLN A 69 8.42 9.23 4.37
N THR A 70 8.16 9.85 3.22
CA THR A 70 8.43 11.26 2.99
C THR A 70 7.63 12.15 3.93
N VAL A 71 6.34 11.88 4.10
CA VAL A 71 5.49 12.61 5.05
C VAL A 71 5.99 12.49 6.48
N ILE A 72 6.40 11.30 6.92
CA ILE A 72 7.00 11.09 8.24
C ILE A 72 8.28 11.93 8.39
N GLN A 73 9.15 11.94 7.38
CA GLN A 73 10.40 12.69 7.41
C GLN A 73 10.18 14.20 7.50
N LEU A 74 9.12 14.72 6.87
CA LEU A 74 8.81 16.16 6.86
C LEU A 74 8.10 16.63 8.13
N LYS A 75 7.23 15.79 8.72
CA LYS A 75 6.37 16.18 9.85
C LYS A 75 6.94 15.84 11.22
N VAL A 76 7.85 14.88 11.30
CA VAL A 76 8.42 14.43 12.58
C VAL A 76 9.69 15.20 12.90
N ASP A 77 9.80 15.71 14.13
CA ASP A 77 10.99 16.39 14.62
C ASP A 77 12.23 15.52 14.48
N GLU A 78 13.38 16.14 14.20
CA GLU A 78 14.65 15.43 13.96
C GLU A 78 15.01 14.44 15.04
N ILE A 79 14.73 14.79 16.30
CA ILE A 79 15.07 13.96 17.49
C ILE A 79 14.32 12.61 17.45
N TYR A 80 13.08 12.60 16.97
CA TYR A 80 12.23 11.40 16.94
C TYR A 80 12.16 10.71 15.58
N ARG A 81 12.65 11.36 14.52
CA ARG A 81 12.55 10.91 13.13
C ARG A 81 13.09 9.48 12.93
N ALA A 82 14.28 9.20 13.46
CA ALA A 82 14.88 7.88 13.34
C ALA A 82 14.03 6.79 14.02
N ARG A 83 13.47 7.06 15.20
CA ARG A 83 12.59 6.12 15.91
C ARG A 83 11.32 5.83 15.12
N VAL A 84 10.66 6.88 14.63
CA VAL A 84 9.40 6.73 13.87
C VAL A 84 9.64 5.98 12.57
N LEU A 85 10.72 6.26 11.85
CA LEU A 85 11.08 5.52 10.63
C LEU A 85 11.42 4.06 10.90
N THR A 86 12.11 3.75 12.01
CA THR A 86 12.39 2.37 12.41
C THR A 86 11.09 1.63 12.71
N TRP A 87 10.17 2.24 13.46
CA TRP A 87 8.85 1.68 13.72
C TRP A 87 8.06 1.46 12.44
N TRP A 88 8.03 2.44 11.55
CA TRP A 88 7.39 2.32 10.24
C TRP A 88 7.94 1.15 9.44
N SER A 89 9.26 1.04 9.33
CA SER A 89 9.92 -0.05 8.60
C SER A 89 9.60 -1.40 9.23
N SER A 90 9.69 -1.53 10.57
CA SER A 90 9.40 -2.77 11.28
C SER A 90 7.96 -3.23 11.08
N VAL A 91 6.99 -2.32 11.17
CA VAL A 91 5.57 -2.63 10.92
C VAL A 91 5.35 -3.01 9.46
N SER A 92 5.96 -2.29 8.52
CA SER A 92 5.81 -2.56 7.08
C SER A 92 6.36 -3.93 6.68
N PHE A 93 7.60 -4.24 7.08
CA PHE A 93 8.21 -5.55 6.80
C PHE A 93 7.55 -6.68 7.58
N GLY A 94 7.18 -6.45 8.85
CA GLY A 94 6.45 -7.40 9.67
C GLY A 94 5.08 -7.76 9.06
N SER A 95 4.34 -6.77 8.60
CA SER A 95 3.05 -6.97 7.93
C SER A 95 3.20 -7.74 6.62
N LEU A 96 4.25 -7.45 5.84
CA LEU A 96 4.54 -8.17 4.60
C LEU A 96 4.84 -9.65 4.87
N THR A 97 5.64 -9.94 5.89
CA THR A 97 5.99 -11.31 6.28
C THR A 97 4.77 -12.08 6.79
N ILE A 98 4.00 -11.49 7.70
CA ILE A 98 2.78 -12.09 8.24
C ILE A 98 1.76 -12.31 7.12
N GLY A 99 1.56 -11.31 6.25
CA GLY A 99 0.67 -11.41 5.10
C GLY A 99 1.09 -12.53 4.14
N GLY A 100 2.39 -12.67 3.88
CA GLY A 100 2.94 -13.74 3.04
C GLY A 100 2.70 -15.13 3.63
N ILE A 101 2.92 -15.30 4.94
CA ILE A 101 2.65 -16.57 5.64
C ILE A 101 1.15 -16.90 5.61
N LEU A 102 0.29 -15.93 5.92
CA LEU A 102 -1.16 -16.13 5.89
C LEU A 102 -1.66 -16.48 4.50
N LEU A 103 -1.17 -15.82 3.45
CA LEU A 103 -1.50 -16.16 2.07
C LEU A 103 -0.98 -17.53 1.67
N GLY A 104 0.23 -17.90 2.10
CA GLY A 104 0.79 -19.22 1.85
C GLY A 104 -0.04 -20.33 2.49
N LEU A 105 -0.38 -20.19 3.76
CA LEU A 105 -1.23 -21.15 4.47
C LEU A 105 -2.66 -21.19 3.92
N ALA A 106 -3.24 -20.04 3.61
CA ALA A 106 -4.57 -19.96 3.00
C ALA A 106 -4.60 -20.61 1.62
N GLY A 107 -3.50 -20.52 0.86
CA GLY A 107 -3.38 -21.11 -0.47
C GLY A 107 -3.47 -22.63 -0.51
N GLU A 108 -3.24 -23.32 0.62
CA GLU A 108 -3.48 -24.78 0.75
C GLU A 108 -4.98 -25.13 0.81
N PHE A 109 -5.80 -24.23 1.33
CA PHE A 109 -7.23 -24.49 1.59
C PHE A 109 -8.16 -23.71 0.64
N ILE A 110 -7.71 -22.61 0.09
CA ILE A 110 -8.52 -21.67 -0.68
C ILE A 110 -7.81 -21.40 -2.01
N PRO A 111 -8.53 -21.48 -3.16
CA PRO A 111 -7.93 -21.12 -4.44
C PRO A 111 -7.41 -19.68 -4.41
N LEU A 112 -6.24 -19.45 -5.00
CA LEU A 112 -5.50 -18.19 -4.95
C LEU A 112 -6.36 -16.99 -5.37
N ASN A 113 -7.27 -17.17 -6.33
CA ASN A 113 -8.19 -16.15 -6.81
C ASN A 113 -9.10 -15.59 -5.69
N VAL A 114 -9.60 -16.48 -4.83
CA VAL A 114 -10.44 -16.11 -3.67
C VAL A 114 -9.62 -15.37 -2.62
N GLY A 115 -8.40 -15.81 -2.37
CA GLY A 115 -7.46 -15.11 -1.49
C GLY A 115 -7.16 -13.69 -1.95
N MET A 116 -6.93 -13.50 -3.26
CA MET A 116 -6.70 -12.18 -3.87
C MET A 116 -7.92 -11.25 -3.80
N MET A 117 -9.15 -11.78 -3.70
CA MET A 117 -10.36 -10.98 -3.50
C MET A 117 -10.56 -10.58 -2.04
N ILE A 118 -10.31 -11.49 -1.11
CA ILE A 118 -10.57 -11.29 0.32
C ILE A 118 -9.60 -10.28 0.93
N MET A 119 -8.31 -10.36 0.59
CA MET A 119 -7.27 -9.51 1.18
C MET A 119 -7.48 -8.00 0.97
N PRO A 120 -7.81 -7.50 -0.23
CA PRO A 120 -8.09 -6.09 -0.42
C PRO A 120 -9.33 -5.60 0.34
N ILE A 121 -10.36 -6.45 0.47
CA ILE A 121 -11.57 -6.13 1.24
C ILE A 121 -11.22 -5.97 2.71
N LEU A 122 -10.46 -6.91 3.28
CA LEU A 122 -9.99 -6.82 4.66
C LEU A 122 -9.12 -5.57 4.87
N GLY A 123 -8.20 -5.29 3.94
CA GLY A 123 -7.36 -4.09 3.98
C GLY A 123 -8.20 -2.81 3.95
N TYR A 124 -9.22 -2.75 3.10
CA TYR A 124 -10.13 -1.60 3.04
C TYR A 124 -10.97 -1.44 4.31
N LEU A 125 -11.48 -2.53 4.88
CA LEU A 125 -12.24 -2.50 6.14
C LEU A 125 -11.38 -2.02 7.30
N ILE A 126 -10.16 -2.52 7.43
CA ILE A 126 -9.20 -2.07 8.46
C ILE A 126 -8.89 -0.59 8.28
N PHE A 127 -8.60 -0.16 7.06
CA PHE A 127 -8.34 1.24 6.77
C PHE A 127 -9.51 2.13 7.17
N LYS A 128 -10.74 1.74 6.80
CA LYS A 128 -11.96 2.48 7.15
C LYS A 128 -12.20 2.53 8.67
N LEU A 129 -11.97 1.42 9.38
CA LEU A 129 -12.08 1.37 10.84
C LEU A 129 -11.07 2.30 11.52
N VAL A 130 -9.81 2.28 11.08
CA VAL A 130 -8.76 3.14 11.64
C VAL A 130 -9.07 4.62 11.40
N VAL A 131 -9.44 4.97 10.17
CA VAL A 131 -9.80 6.34 9.81
C VAL A 131 -11.03 6.80 10.59
N TYR A 132 -12.09 5.97 10.68
CA TYR A 132 -13.29 6.28 11.44
C TYR A 132 -13.01 6.46 12.94
N SER A 133 -12.21 5.59 13.53
CA SER A 133 -11.78 5.68 14.93
C SER A 133 -11.00 6.97 15.21
N HIS A 134 -10.13 7.35 14.29
CA HIS A 134 -9.32 8.57 14.43
C HIS A 134 -10.18 9.84 14.34
N PHE A 135 -11.13 9.89 13.41
CA PHE A 135 -12.07 11.01 13.31
C PHE A 135 -12.98 11.12 14.54
N LYS A 136 -13.48 10.01 15.05
CA LYS A 136 -14.35 10.00 16.23
C LYS A 136 -13.64 10.52 17.49
N ASN A 137 -12.36 10.21 17.67
CA ASN A 137 -11.60 10.65 18.86
C ASN A 137 -11.14 12.11 18.78
N ASN A 138 -11.08 12.72 17.61
CA ASN A 138 -10.66 14.11 17.44
C ASN A 138 -11.83 15.11 17.45
N PHE A 139 -13.08 14.65 17.37
CA PHE A 139 -14.27 15.51 17.35
C PHE A 139 -15.19 15.35 18.59
N MET A 140 -14.80 14.56 19.58
CA MET A 140 -15.40 14.48 20.92
C MET A 140 -14.39 14.90 21.98
#